data_5c861cac76a6706e026f1f04627883d1
#
_entry.id   5c861cac76a6706e026f1f04627883d1
#
_cell.length_a   1.000
_cell.length_b   1.000
_cell.length_c   1.000
_cell.angle_alpha   90.00
_cell.angle_beta   90.00
_cell.angle_gamma   90.00
#
_symmetry.space_group_name_H-M   'P 1'
#
loop_
_entity.id
_entity.type
_entity.pdbx_description
1 polymer ?
#
loop_
_entity_poly.entity_id
_entity_poly.type
_entity_poly.pdbx_seq_one_letter_code
_entity_poly.pdbx_strand_id
1 'polypeptide(L)'
;EVSDHAVAMIMGWLRGIVSFDREVKTGRWNPAAAQLRRATNLTVGILGYGRIGRASARKLSGIGLTVLAHDIAPVHEFGAAHLVDIEELLARSDVILVHLPLTSDTEHLVGAAFLSQMRVGSLLVNVSRGPVVDSEALICALESGPLAGAALDVVEGEPDPPENLVARADVIVTPHVAF
;
A
#
# COMPACT_ATOMS: atom_id res chain seq x y z
N GLU A 1 -12.09 7.96 7.95
CA GLU A 1 -12.03 8.28 6.53
C GLU A 1 -10.75 7.71 5.90
N VAL A 2 -9.56 8.02 6.45
CA VAL A 2 -8.27 7.51 5.96
C VAL A 2 -8.25 5.98 5.86
N SER A 3 -8.77 5.28 6.86
CA SER A 3 -8.82 3.82 6.83
C SER A 3 -9.80 3.27 5.79
N ASP A 4 -10.88 3.98 5.46
CA ASP A 4 -11.80 3.60 4.37
C ASP A 4 -11.13 3.76 3.02
N HIS A 5 -10.42 4.88 2.83
CA HIS A 5 -9.67 5.14 1.61
C HIS A 5 -8.58 4.09 1.37
N ALA A 6 -7.79 3.75 2.41
CA ALA A 6 -6.79 2.69 2.33
C ALA A 6 -7.38 1.34 1.90
N VAL A 7 -8.51 0.94 2.50
CA VAL A 7 -9.22 -0.30 2.13
C VAL A 7 -9.71 -0.23 0.68
N ALA A 8 -10.27 0.91 0.25
CA ALA A 8 -10.75 1.11 -1.12
C ALA A 8 -9.59 0.99 -2.13
N MET A 9 -8.43 1.60 -1.86
CA MET A 9 -7.24 1.49 -2.72
C MET A 9 -6.74 0.04 -2.81
N ILE A 10 -6.61 -0.66 -1.69
CA ILE A 10 -6.21 -2.08 -1.65
C ILE A 10 -7.18 -2.92 -2.48
N MET A 11 -8.47 -2.80 -2.24
CA MET A 11 -9.48 -3.59 -2.96
C MET A 11 -9.57 -3.18 -4.43
N GLY A 12 -9.42 -1.89 -4.74
CA GLY A 12 -9.37 -1.38 -6.11
C GLY A 12 -8.24 -2.01 -6.92
N TRP A 13 -7.06 -2.14 -6.30
CA TRP A 13 -5.92 -2.79 -6.93
C TRP A 13 -6.11 -4.31 -7.05
N LEU A 14 -6.47 -5.00 -5.95
CA LEU A 14 -6.67 -6.46 -5.93
C LEU A 14 -7.72 -6.92 -6.96
N ARG A 15 -8.73 -6.10 -7.20
CA ARG A 15 -9.83 -6.39 -8.13
C ARG A 15 -9.64 -5.74 -9.50
N GLY A 16 -8.54 -5.01 -9.73
CA GLY A 16 -8.24 -4.35 -10.99
C GLY A 16 -9.27 -3.30 -11.40
N ILE A 17 -10.01 -2.71 -10.43
CA ILE A 17 -11.15 -1.83 -10.75
C ILE A 17 -10.71 -0.65 -11.60
N VAL A 18 -9.63 0.03 -11.20
CA VAL A 18 -9.13 1.23 -11.90
C VAL A 18 -8.59 0.89 -13.29
N SER A 19 -7.84 -0.22 -13.42
CA SER A 19 -7.26 -0.64 -14.71
C SER A 19 -8.34 -1.09 -15.69
N PHE A 20 -9.29 -1.90 -15.25
CA PHE A 20 -10.39 -2.37 -16.10
C PHE A 20 -11.37 -1.26 -16.48
N ASP A 21 -11.67 -0.31 -15.58
CA ASP A 21 -12.48 0.86 -15.92
C ASP A 21 -11.81 1.66 -17.04
N ARG A 22 -10.49 1.89 -16.93
CA ARG A 22 -9.72 2.59 -17.97
C ARG A 22 -9.74 1.83 -19.29
N GLU A 23 -9.55 0.50 -19.26
CA GLU A 23 -9.58 -0.33 -20.46
C GLU A 23 -10.93 -0.30 -21.17
N VAL A 24 -12.01 -0.48 -20.44
CA VAL A 24 -13.38 -0.45 -21.00
C VAL A 24 -13.67 0.91 -21.63
N LYS A 25 -13.28 2.02 -20.99
CA LYS A 25 -13.45 3.38 -21.53
C LYS A 25 -12.66 3.64 -22.83
N THR A 26 -11.58 2.89 -23.05
CA THR A 26 -10.82 2.91 -24.33
C THR A 26 -11.30 1.88 -25.34
N GLY A 27 -12.45 1.23 -25.10
CA GLY A 27 -13.07 0.27 -26.01
C GLY A 27 -12.55 -1.17 -25.89
N ARG A 28 -11.69 -1.48 -24.91
CA ARG A 28 -11.20 -2.84 -24.67
C ARG A 28 -12.09 -3.58 -23.68
N TRP A 29 -12.79 -4.60 -24.17
CA TRP A 29 -13.63 -5.48 -23.35
C TRP A 29 -13.04 -6.90 -23.35
N ASN A 30 -12.13 -7.19 -22.42
CA ASN A 30 -11.44 -8.49 -22.36
C ASN A 30 -11.43 -9.09 -20.94
N PRO A 31 -12.46 -9.88 -20.56
CA PRO A 31 -12.48 -10.52 -19.24
C PRO A 31 -11.41 -11.61 -19.05
N ALA A 32 -10.85 -12.16 -20.15
CA ALA A 32 -9.82 -13.21 -20.07
C ALA A 32 -8.45 -12.66 -19.59
N ALA A 33 -8.23 -11.35 -19.66
CA ALA A 33 -7.00 -10.72 -19.16
C ALA A 33 -6.97 -10.55 -17.64
N ALA A 34 -8.07 -10.87 -16.93
CA ALA A 34 -8.20 -10.63 -15.51
C ALA A 34 -7.32 -11.55 -14.66
N GLN A 35 -6.31 -10.98 -14.00
CA GLN A 35 -5.46 -11.64 -12.99
C GLN A 35 -5.82 -11.13 -11.60
N LEU A 36 -7.01 -11.51 -11.12
CA LEU A 36 -7.58 -11.01 -9.89
C LEU A 36 -7.16 -11.84 -8.68
N ARG A 37 -6.87 -11.17 -7.57
CA ARG A 37 -6.52 -11.80 -6.29
C ARG A 37 -7.72 -11.79 -5.33
N ARG A 38 -7.85 -12.87 -4.55
CA ARG A 38 -8.86 -12.97 -3.49
C ARG A 38 -8.28 -12.45 -2.18
N ALA A 39 -8.99 -11.57 -1.50
CA ALA A 39 -8.57 -11.01 -0.22
C ALA A 39 -8.28 -12.09 0.85
N THR A 40 -9.10 -13.12 0.91
CA THR A 40 -8.99 -14.21 1.92
C THR A 40 -7.69 -15.02 1.87
N ASN A 41 -6.92 -14.91 0.80
CA ASN A 41 -5.66 -15.63 0.62
C ASN A 41 -4.44 -14.73 0.80
N LEU A 42 -4.63 -13.47 1.21
CA LEU A 42 -3.59 -12.46 1.24
C LEU A 42 -3.35 -11.95 2.65
N THR A 43 -2.11 -11.54 2.88
CA THR A 43 -1.67 -10.92 4.12
C THR A 43 -1.40 -9.43 3.87
N VAL A 44 -1.93 -8.57 4.73
CA VAL A 44 -1.58 -7.16 4.76
C VAL A 44 -0.72 -6.87 5.98
N GLY A 45 0.42 -6.24 5.77
CA GLY A 45 1.29 -5.71 6.81
C GLY A 45 1.03 -4.22 7.00
N ILE A 46 0.68 -3.83 8.21
CA ILE A 46 0.45 -2.42 8.59
C ILE A 46 1.70 -1.87 9.27
N LEU A 47 2.31 -0.88 8.66
CA LEU A 47 3.44 -0.14 9.21
C LEU A 47 2.93 1.12 9.92
N GLY A 48 2.97 1.10 11.25
CA GLY A 48 2.34 2.10 12.13
C GLY A 48 0.95 1.65 12.63
N TYR A 49 0.89 1.16 13.88
CA TYR A 49 -0.33 0.58 14.48
C TYR A 49 -1.00 1.53 15.48
N GLY A 50 -1.05 2.81 15.11
CA GLY A 50 -1.76 3.87 15.83
C GLY A 50 -3.30 3.77 15.64
N ARG A 51 -4.01 4.86 15.90
CA ARG A 51 -5.49 4.91 15.77
C ARG A 51 -5.98 4.50 14.39
N ILE A 52 -5.35 5.03 13.32
CA ILE A 52 -5.74 4.75 11.93
C ILE A 52 -5.34 3.32 11.55
N GLY A 53 -4.12 2.87 11.89
CA GLY A 53 -3.67 1.50 11.63
C GLY A 53 -4.59 0.45 12.25
N ARG A 54 -5.03 0.65 13.50
CA ARG A 54 -6.03 -0.23 14.16
C ARG A 54 -7.40 -0.21 13.48
N ALA A 55 -7.84 0.96 12.98
CA ALA A 55 -9.09 1.06 12.22
C ALA A 55 -8.99 0.30 10.89
N SER A 56 -7.87 0.45 10.16
CA SER A 56 -7.59 -0.29 8.94
C SER A 56 -7.53 -1.80 9.19
N ALA A 57 -6.86 -2.23 10.26
CA ALA A 57 -6.77 -3.63 10.64
C ALA A 57 -8.14 -4.29 10.83
N ARG A 58 -9.05 -3.64 11.57
CA ARG A 58 -10.42 -4.16 11.78
C ARG A 58 -11.18 -4.33 10.45
N LYS A 59 -11.08 -3.34 9.55
CA LYS A 59 -11.76 -3.37 8.26
C LYS A 59 -11.19 -4.45 7.34
N LEU A 60 -9.86 -4.53 7.24
CA LEU A 60 -9.15 -5.49 6.40
C LEU A 60 -9.36 -6.94 6.88
N SER A 61 -9.32 -7.18 8.18
CA SER A 61 -9.67 -8.47 8.77
C SER A 61 -11.13 -8.83 8.51
N GLY A 62 -12.06 -7.85 8.61
CA GLY A 62 -13.49 -8.05 8.33
C GLY A 62 -13.82 -8.48 6.91
N ILE A 63 -12.97 -8.13 5.93
CA ILE A 63 -13.09 -8.59 4.53
C ILE A 63 -12.21 -9.80 4.22
N GLY A 64 -11.60 -10.41 5.25
CA GLY A 64 -10.96 -11.72 5.17
C GLY A 64 -9.46 -11.71 4.90
N LEU A 65 -8.76 -10.56 4.96
CA LEU A 65 -7.28 -10.55 4.91
C LEU A 65 -6.70 -11.00 6.26
N THR A 66 -5.57 -11.68 6.22
CA THR A 66 -4.71 -11.83 7.40
C THR A 66 -4.01 -10.50 7.64
N VAL A 67 -4.02 -10.02 8.88
CA VAL A 67 -3.43 -8.72 9.23
C VAL A 67 -2.24 -8.90 10.15
N LEU A 68 -1.09 -8.44 9.69
CA LEU A 68 0.12 -8.24 10.49
C LEU A 68 0.31 -6.75 10.77
N ALA A 69 0.97 -6.40 11.87
CA ALA A 69 1.29 -5.01 12.15
C ALA A 69 2.66 -4.89 12.81
N HIS A 70 3.34 -3.78 12.52
CA HIS A 70 4.57 -3.36 13.18
C HIS A 70 4.44 -1.92 13.65
N ASP A 71 4.89 -1.68 14.90
CA ASP A 71 5.02 -0.34 15.47
C ASP A 71 6.21 -0.31 16.41
N ILE A 72 6.94 0.80 16.44
CA ILE A 72 8.06 1.00 17.37
C ILE A 72 7.59 1.34 18.79
N ALA A 73 6.35 1.86 18.91
CA ALA A 73 5.75 2.15 20.21
C ALA A 73 5.13 0.87 20.81
N PRO A 74 5.13 0.74 22.15
CA PRO A 74 4.44 -0.37 22.81
C PRO A 74 2.95 -0.37 22.45
N VAL A 75 2.48 -1.50 21.93
CA VAL A 75 1.06 -1.68 21.59
C VAL A 75 0.37 -2.42 22.74
N HIS A 76 -0.58 -1.77 23.38
CA HIS A 76 -1.35 -2.33 24.49
C HIS A 76 -2.65 -3.02 24.06
N GLU A 77 -3.14 -2.72 22.84
CA GLU A 77 -4.35 -3.29 22.27
C GLU A 77 -4.03 -3.99 20.95
N PHE A 78 -4.05 -5.31 20.94
CA PHE A 78 -3.68 -6.11 19.77
C PHE A 78 -4.75 -6.13 18.67
N GLY A 79 -6.03 -6.02 19.03
CA GLY A 79 -7.13 -5.88 18.08
C GLY A 79 -7.18 -7.01 17.04
N ALA A 80 -7.31 -6.65 15.78
CA ALA A 80 -7.46 -7.57 14.64
C ALA A 80 -6.14 -7.91 13.94
N ALA A 81 -4.97 -7.48 14.46
CA ALA A 81 -3.67 -7.73 13.85
C ALA A 81 -2.77 -8.57 14.76
N HIS A 82 -1.88 -9.36 14.14
CA HIS A 82 -0.76 -10.00 14.83
C HIS A 82 0.45 -9.07 14.75
N LEU A 83 1.01 -8.71 15.91
CA LEU A 83 2.21 -7.88 15.98
C LEU A 83 3.44 -8.74 15.66
N VAL A 84 4.31 -8.20 14.79
CA VAL A 84 5.52 -8.85 14.33
C VAL A 84 6.66 -7.81 14.25
N ASP A 85 7.90 -8.27 14.12
CA ASP A 85 9.01 -7.41 13.76
C ASP A 85 8.94 -6.96 12.29
N ILE A 86 9.79 -6.02 11.90
CA ILE A 86 9.73 -5.44 10.55
C ILE A 86 10.14 -6.45 9.48
N GLU A 87 11.09 -7.31 9.78
CA GLU A 87 11.58 -8.34 8.86
C GLU A 87 10.46 -9.36 8.56
N GLU A 88 9.75 -9.82 9.59
CA GLU A 88 8.61 -10.71 9.42
C GLU A 88 7.46 -10.02 8.68
N LEU A 89 7.20 -8.73 8.97
CA LEU A 89 6.19 -7.94 8.26
C LEU A 89 6.45 -7.95 6.76
N LEU A 90 7.68 -7.60 6.35
CA LEU A 90 8.07 -7.52 4.94
C LEU A 90 8.05 -8.87 4.24
N ALA A 91 8.58 -9.90 4.90
CA ALA A 91 8.68 -11.25 4.33
C ALA A 91 7.32 -11.93 4.12
N ARG A 92 6.30 -11.58 4.92
CA ARG A 92 5.00 -12.29 4.91
C ARG A 92 3.87 -11.51 4.25
N SER A 93 4.03 -10.20 3.99
CA SER A 93 2.94 -9.37 3.50
C SER A 93 2.86 -9.31 1.98
N ASP A 94 1.67 -9.54 1.44
CA ASP A 94 1.34 -9.30 0.04
C ASP A 94 1.02 -7.83 -0.23
N VAL A 95 0.65 -7.10 0.83
CA VAL A 95 0.37 -5.66 0.80
C VAL A 95 1.07 -5.03 2.00
N ILE A 96 1.82 -3.96 1.81
CA ILE A 96 2.30 -3.10 2.90
C ILE A 96 1.50 -1.80 2.89
N LEU A 97 0.84 -1.50 4.01
CA LEU A 97 0.05 -0.29 4.23
C LEU A 97 0.75 0.62 5.23
N VAL A 98 1.11 1.83 4.78
CA VAL A 98 1.87 2.81 5.57
C VAL A 98 0.92 3.76 6.29
N HIS A 99 1.08 3.83 7.62
CA HIS A 99 0.34 4.73 8.55
C HIS A 99 1.28 5.46 9.52
N LEU A 100 2.47 5.82 9.05
CA LEU A 100 3.46 6.54 9.85
C LEU A 100 3.28 8.06 9.76
N PRO A 101 3.53 8.80 10.84
CA PRO A 101 3.72 10.25 10.74
C PRO A 101 5.03 10.56 10.02
N LEU A 102 5.15 11.73 9.42
CA LEU A 102 6.43 12.22 8.90
C LEU A 102 7.24 12.83 10.05
N THR A 103 8.42 12.29 10.27
CA THR A 103 9.43 12.76 11.23
C THR A 103 10.81 12.58 10.59
N SER A 104 11.88 13.08 11.24
CA SER A 104 13.25 12.81 10.79
C SER A 104 13.61 11.32 10.71
N ASP A 105 12.96 10.48 11.52
CA ASP A 105 13.23 9.04 11.58
C ASP A 105 12.39 8.24 10.57
N THR A 106 11.33 8.83 10.02
CA THR A 106 10.43 8.17 9.08
C THR A 106 10.50 8.73 7.67
N GLU A 107 11.19 9.85 7.46
CA GLU A 107 11.51 10.37 6.14
C GLU A 107 12.35 9.36 5.36
N HIS A 108 11.87 8.98 4.16
CA HIS A 108 12.49 7.95 3.30
C HIS A 108 12.72 6.58 4.00
N LEU A 109 11.99 6.30 5.10
CA LEU A 109 12.06 4.99 5.75
C LEU A 109 11.70 3.87 4.77
N VAL A 110 10.69 4.12 3.91
CA VAL A 110 10.31 3.20 2.82
C VAL A 110 11.17 3.52 1.59
N GLY A 111 12.48 3.30 1.71
CA GLY A 111 13.49 3.47 0.68
C GLY A 111 13.93 2.13 0.06
N ALA A 112 15.02 2.14 -0.70
CA ALA A 112 15.49 1.00 -1.48
C ALA A 112 15.72 -0.26 -0.63
N ALA A 113 16.33 -0.13 0.55
CA ALA A 113 16.59 -1.26 1.46
C ALA A 113 15.30 -1.91 1.97
N PHE A 114 14.29 -1.10 2.32
CA PHE A 114 12.97 -1.57 2.74
C PHE A 114 12.25 -2.26 1.57
N LEU A 115 12.17 -1.59 0.43
CA LEU A 115 11.43 -2.07 -0.75
C LEU A 115 12.01 -3.38 -1.29
N SER A 116 13.33 -3.55 -1.26
CA SER A 116 13.99 -4.78 -1.73
C SER A 116 13.66 -6.02 -0.89
N GLN A 117 13.22 -5.85 0.36
CA GLN A 117 12.83 -6.94 1.26
C GLN A 117 11.34 -7.32 1.15
N MET A 118 10.54 -6.54 0.44
CA MET A 118 9.13 -6.87 0.21
C MET A 118 8.99 -8.11 -0.67
N ARG A 119 7.88 -8.80 -0.54
CA ARG A 119 7.61 -10.00 -1.35
C ARG A 119 7.47 -9.68 -2.83
N VAL A 120 7.95 -10.57 -3.68
CA VAL A 120 7.73 -10.47 -5.12
C VAL A 120 6.22 -10.51 -5.43
N GLY A 121 5.76 -9.54 -6.20
CA GLY A 121 4.36 -9.37 -6.55
C GLY A 121 3.53 -8.65 -5.49
N SER A 122 4.15 -7.99 -4.51
CA SER A 122 3.46 -7.22 -3.47
C SER A 122 3.01 -5.83 -3.94
N LEU A 123 2.12 -5.24 -3.15
CA LEU A 123 1.59 -3.88 -3.30
C LEU A 123 2.11 -2.99 -2.16
N LEU A 124 2.59 -1.81 -2.49
CA LEU A 124 2.80 -0.74 -1.51
C LEU A 124 1.60 0.21 -1.49
N VAL A 125 1.09 0.57 -0.30
CA VAL A 125 0.01 1.56 -0.13
C VAL A 125 0.47 2.65 0.83
N ASN A 126 0.41 3.91 0.39
CA ASN A 126 0.73 5.05 1.24
C ASN A 126 -0.46 6.02 1.29
N VAL A 127 -1.05 6.13 2.47
CA VAL A 127 -2.12 7.09 2.80
C VAL A 127 -1.73 7.94 4.02
N SER A 128 -0.42 8.09 4.26
CA SER A 128 0.11 8.79 5.42
C SER A 128 0.73 10.14 5.04
N ARG A 129 1.99 10.16 4.62
CA ARG A 129 2.70 11.35 4.12
C ARG A 129 3.64 10.95 2.96
N GLY A 130 3.69 11.77 1.90
CA GLY A 130 4.50 11.51 0.71
C GLY A 130 5.96 11.17 1.02
N PRO A 131 6.70 12.05 1.73
CA PRO A 131 8.14 11.83 1.98
C PRO A 131 8.50 10.66 2.90
N VAL A 132 7.53 9.93 3.45
CA VAL A 132 7.82 8.63 4.13
C VAL A 132 8.32 7.59 3.13
N VAL A 133 7.92 7.73 1.86
CA VAL A 133 8.34 6.86 0.75
C VAL A 133 9.28 7.64 -0.16
N ASP A 134 10.47 7.12 -0.38
CA ASP A 134 11.41 7.62 -1.37
C ASP A 134 10.87 7.31 -2.78
N SER A 135 10.52 8.34 -3.53
CA SER A 135 9.88 8.21 -4.85
C SER A 135 10.81 7.59 -5.90
N GLU A 136 12.11 7.88 -5.86
CA GLU A 136 13.08 7.28 -6.80
C GLU A 136 13.27 5.79 -6.51
N ALA A 137 13.41 5.43 -5.24
CA ALA A 137 13.50 4.03 -4.83
C ALA A 137 12.22 3.25 -5.18
N LEU A 138 11.04 3.88 -5.04
CA LEU A 138 9.77 3.27 -5.42
C LEU A 138 9.70 3.01 -6.94
N ILE A 139 10.10 3.97 -7.77
CA ILE A 139 10.16 3.80 -9.23
C ILE A 139 11.07 2.62 -9.59
N CYS A 140 12.28 2.55 -9.03
CA CYS A 140 13.18 1.42 -9.25
C CYS A 140 12.57 0.07 -8.81
N ALA A 141 11.87 0.04 -7.67
CA ALA A 141 11.21 -1.16 -7.17
C ALA A 141 10.04 -1.62 -8.04
N LEU A 142 9.35 -0.71 -8.71
CA LEU A 142 8.29 -1.00 -9.69
C LEU A 142 8.84 -1.46 -11.05
N GLU A 143 10.02 -0.99 -11.45
CA GLU A 143 10.62 -1.32 -12.75
C GLU A 143 11.36 -2.66 -12.75
N SER A 144 12.10 -2.94 -11.71
CA SER A 144 13.02 -4.08 -11.65
C SER A 144 13.07 -4.79 -10.30
N GLY A 145 12.31 -4.30 -9.33
CA GLY A 145 12.24 -4.83 -7.97
C GLY A 145 11.06 -5.78 -7.75
N PRO A 146 10.68 -6.00 -6.48
CA PRO A 146 9.66 -6.98 -6.13
C PRO A 146 8.22 -6.49 -6.32
N LEU A 147 7.97 -5.18 -6.47
CA LEU A 147 6.62 -4.64 -6.45
C LEU A 147 5.83 -4.96 -7.73
N ALA A 148 4.58 -5.34 -7.57
CA ALA A 148 3.62 -5.45 -8.68
C ALA A 148 2.79 -4.17 -8.88
N GLY A 149 2.86 -3.23 -7.94
CA GLY A 149 2.18 -1.94 -8.03
C GLY A 149 2.28 -1.12 -6.77
N ALA A 150 1.78 0.11 -6.85
CA ALA A 150 1.60 1.00 -5.71
C ALA A 150 0.23 1.67 -5.72
N ALA A 151 -0.26 2.08 -4.54
CA ALA A 151 -1.48 2.86 -4.39
C ALA A 151 -1.21 4.01 -3.41
N LEU A 152 -1.23 5.23 -3.92
CA LEU A 152 -0.69 6.42 -3.27
C LEU A 152 -1.77 7.51 -3.19
N ASP A 153 -2.18 7.87 -1.97
CA ASP A 153 -2.99 9.09 -1.77
C ASP A 153 -2.10 10.30 -1.54
N VAL A 154 -0.87 10.07 -1.14
CA VAL A 154 0.17 11.08 -0.90
C VAL A 154 1.44 10.68 -1.64
N VAL A 155 2.10 11.66 -2.25
CA VAL A 155 3.34 11.47 -3.00
C VAL A 155 4.32 12.56 -2.63
N GLU A 156 5.60 12.21 -2.60
CA GLU A 156 6.66 13.18 -2.44
C GLU A 156 6.63 14.21 -3.57
N GLY A 157 6.78 15.50 -3.23
CA GLY A 157 6.74 16.59 -4.19
C GLY A 157 5.35 17.11 -4.51
N GLU A 158 4.25 16.56 -3.89
CA GLU A 158 2.91 17.12 -4.07
C GLU A 158 2.86 18.63 -3.77
N PRO A 159 2.14 19.47 -4.55
CA PRO A 159 1.14 19.09 -5.56
C PRO A 159 1.72 18.74 -6.95
N ASP A 160 3.02 18.78 -7.15
CA ASP A 160 3.71 18.51 -8.41
C ASP A 160 4.58 17.23 -8.31
N PRO A 161 3.96 16.03 -8.15
CA PRO A 161 4.68 14.78 -7.97
C PRO A 161 5.42 14.35 -9.25
N PRO A 162 6.43 13.44 -9.15
CA PRO A 162 7.16 12.95 -10.30
C PRO A 162 6.23 12.31 -11.36
N GLU A 163 6.22 12.86 -12.58
CA GLU A 163 5.33 12.43 -13.67
C GLU A 163 5.57 10.94 -14.03
N ASN A 164 6.83 10.52 -14.04
CA ASN A 164 7.22 9.13 -14.32
C ASN A 164 6.74 8.12 -13.26
N LEU A 165 6.31 8.57 -12.08
CA LEU A 165 5.66 7.74 -11.07
C LEU A 165 4.13 7.74 -11.27
N VAL A 166 3.52 8.93 -11.34
CA VAL A 166 2.04 9.02 -11.33
C VAL A 166 1.38 8.62 -12.66
N ALA A 167 2.12 8.66 -13.77
CA ALA A 167 1.64 8.22 -15.09
C ALA A 167 1.67 6.69 -15.28
N ARG A 168 2.24 5.93 -14.37
CA ARG A 168 2.40 4.46 -14.49
C ARG A 168 1.04 3.76 -14.44
N ALA A 169 0.91 2.71 -15.25
CA ALA A 169 -0.32 1.90 -15.29
C ALA A 169 -0.50 1.00 -14.05
N ASP A 170 0.62 0.63 -13.39
CA ASP A 170 0.68 -0.18 -12.18
C ASP A 170 0.59 0.65 -10.88
N VAL A 171 0.35 1.97 -10.99
CA VAL A 171 0.18 2.89 -9.87
C VAL A 171 -1.24 3.45 -9.85
N ILE A 172 -1.91 3.40 -8.71
CA ILE A 172 -3.15 4.11 -8.41
C ILE A 172 -2.77 5.37 -7.62
N VAL A 173 -3.24 6.54 -8.06
CA VAL A 173 -2.97 7.80 -7.36
C VAL A 173 -4.27 8.54 -7.09
N THR A 174 -4.40 9.11 -5.90
CA THR A 174 -5.45 10.06 -5.53
C THR A 174 -4.81 11.32 -4.95
N PRO A 175 -5.42 12.51 -5.12
CA PRO A 175 -4.75 13.78 -4.83
C PRO A 175 -4.90 14.21 -3.36
N HIS A 176 -4.40 13.39 -2.40
CA HIS A 176 -4.40 13.64 -0.96
C HIS A 176 -5.82 13.91 -0.42
N VAL A 177 -6.74 12.98 -0.64
CA VAL A 177 -8.18 13.10 -0.32
C VAL A 177 -8.67 12.07 0.71
N ALA A 178 -7.75 11.35 1.35
CA ALA A 178 -8.09 10.31 2.34
C ALA A 178 -8.57 10.85 3.70
N PHE A 179 -8.64 12.16 3.91
CA PHE A 179 -9.07 12.84 5.15
C PHE A 179 -10.57 13.09 5.22
#